data_af260db9898484fa3ab7bad3ede7d902
#
_entry.id   af260db9898484fa3ab7bad3ede7d902
#
_cell.length_a   1.000
_cell.length_b   1.000
_cell.length_c   1.000
_cell.angle_alpha   90.00
_cell.angle_beta   90.00
_cell.angle_gamma   90.00
#
_symmetry.space_group_name_H-M   'P 1'
#
loop_
_entity.id
_entity.type
_entity.pdbx_description
1 polymer ?
#
loop_
_entity_poly.entity_id
_entity_poly.type
_entity_poly.pdbx_seq_one_letter_code
_entity_poly.pdbx_strand_id
1 'polypeptide(L)'
;METDNLEKLKKCPIGVFDSGMGGISVLRELVKVMPEEDYIYFGDSANAPYGTKPTEVIRELTIRHVEELMAQGAKGIVVACNTATSAAVAVLRKMYPELPLVGIEPAIKPAAVQKPGARIVVMATPMTIRQEKFRKLMARYEDQIRIVPLPCPGL
;
A
#
# COMPACT_ATOMS: atom_id res chain seq x y z
N MET A 1 -20.35 -27.58 -6.37
CA MET A 1 -20.24 -26.25 -7.06
C MET A 1 -19.55 -25.18 -6.21
N GLU A 2 -19.99 -24.92 -4.95
CA GLU A 2 -19.35 -23.91 -4.08
C GLU A 2 -17.92 -24.27 -3.64
N THR A 3 -17.70 -25.54 -3.27
CA THR A 3 -16.37 -26.05 -2.87
C THR A 3 -15.35 -26.03 -4.02
N ASP A 4 -15.78 -26.31 -5.27
CA ASP A 4 -14.91 -26.30 -6.45
C ASP A 4 -14.48 -24.86 -6.82
N ASN A 5 -15.36 -23.89 -6.62
CA ASN A 5 -15.06 -22.47 -6.84
C ASN A 5 -14.08 -21.93 -5.79
N LEU A 6 -14.21 -22.37 -4.53
CA LEU A 6 -13.30 -22.00 -3.45
C LEU A 6 -11.88 -22.56 -3.67
N GLU A 7 -11.77 -23.81 -4.13
CA GLU A 7 -10.48 -24.43 -4.44
C GLU A 7 -9.77 -23.76 -5.64
N LYS A 8 -10.52 -23.31 -6.64
CA LYS A 8 -9.99 -22.51 -7.74
C LYS A 8 -9.50 -21.15 -7.26
N LEU A 9 -10.28 -20.47 -6.39
CA LEU A 9 -9.91 -19.19 -5.84
C LEU A 9 -8.63 -19.25 -4.98
N LYS A 10 -8.43 -20.33 -4.22
CA LYS A 10 -7.21 -20.55 -3.44
C LYS A 10 -5.95 -20.55 -4.31
N LYS A 11 -6.03 -21.09 -5.52
CA LYS A 11 -4.91 -21.18 -6.47
C LYS A 11 -4.66 -19.88 -7.26
N CYS A 12 -5.54 -18.88 -7.14
CA CYS A 12 -5.32 -17.60 -7.77
C CYS A 12 -4.24 -16.80 -7.02
N PRO A 13 -3.41 -16.01 -7.72
CA PRO A 13 -2.33 -15.26 -7.11
C PRO A 13 -2.82 -14.06 -6.30
N ILE A 14 -1.94 -13.55 -5.44
CA ILE A 14 -2.07 -12.23 -4.81
C ILE A 14 -1.34 -11.21 -5.68
N GLY A 15 -2.03 -10.16 -6.10
CA GLY A 15 -1.43 -9.04 -6.81
C GLY A 15 -0.75 -8.07 -5.84
N VAL A 16 0.50 -7.73 -6.11
CA VAL A 16 1.26 -6.74 -5.34
C VAL A 16 1.65 -5.60 -6.25
N PHE A 17 1.10 -4.41 -5.98
CA PHE A 17 1.33 -3.20 -6.75
C PHE A 17 2.23 -2.22 -6.01
N ASP A 18 3.22 -1.67 -6.70
CA ASP A 18 4.04 -0.55 -6.24
C ASP A 18 4.28 0.46 -7.37
N SER A 19 4.61 1.70 -7.02
CA SER A 19 4.99 2.75 -7.98
C SER A 19 6.39 2.60 -8.57
N GLY A 20 7.15 1.58 -8.12
CA GLY A 20 8.52 1.33 -8.57
C GLY A 20 9.03 -0.02 -8.10
N MET A 21 10.15 -0.05 -7.39
CA MET A 21 10.78 -1.28 -6.91
C MET A 21 10.77 -1.45 -5.38
N GLY A 22 10.38 -0.44 -4.62
CA GLY A 22 10.37 -0.47 -3.15
C GLY A 22 9.45 -1.54 -2.56
N GLY A 23 8.34 -1.82 -3.25
CA GLY A 23 7.37 -2.85 -2.88
C GLY A 23 7.91 -4.28 -2.93
N ILE A 24 9.07 -4.54 -3.55
CA ILE A 24 9.74 -5.85 -3.49
C ILE A 24 10.09 -6.23 -2.04
N SER A 25 10.39 -5.25 -1.19
CA SER A 25 10.62 -5.49 0.23
C SER A 25 9.37 -6.00 0.94
N VAL A 26 8.20 -5.48 0.56
CA VAL A 26 6.89 -5.93 1.06
C VAL A 26 6.58 -7.33 0.55
N LEU A 27 6.77 -7.57 -0.75
CA LEU A 27 6.58 -8.91 -1.36
C LEU A 27 7.44 -9.96 -0.65
N ARG A 28 8.70 -9.66 -0.36
CA ARG A 28 9.59 -10.58 0.35
C ARG A 28 9.06 -10.99 1.72
N GLU A 29 8.44 -10.07 2.46
CA GLU A 29 7.84 -10.39 3.75
C GLU A 29 6.51 -11.15 3.59
N LEU A 30 5.71 -10.84 2.56
CA LEU A 30 4.50 -11.62 2.22
C LEU A 30 4.82 -13.08 1.94
N VAL A 31 5.83 -13.37 1.12
CA VAL A 31 6.28 -14.74 0.81
C VAL A 31 6.72 -15.49 2.07
N LYS A 32 7.34 -14.84 3.04
CA LYS A 32 7.70 -15.48 4.33
C LYS A 32 6.49 -15.84 5.18
N VAL A 33 5.48 -14.98 5.19
CA VAL A 33 4.28 -15.14 6.03
C VAL A 33 3.26 -16.08 5.37
N MET A 34 3.18 -16.06 4.07
CA MET A 34 2.25 -16.87 3.26
C MET A 34 3.01 -17.57 2.13
N PRO A 35 3.86 -18.57 2.44
CA PRO A 35 4.73 -19.23 1.44
C PRO A 35 3.97 -20.11 0.43
N GLU A 36 2.74 -20.49 0.74
CA GLU A 36 1.90 -21.32 -0.14
C GLU A 36 1.12 -20.51 -1.19
N GLU A 37 1.25 -19.17 -1.16
CA GLU A 37 0.56 -18.30 -2.09
C GLU A 37 1.42 -17.98 -3.32
N ASP A 38 0.77 -17.92 -4.48
CA ASP A 38 1.37 -17.37 -5.69
C ASP A 38 1.22 -15.83 -5.71
N TYR A 39 2.20 -15.15 -6.30
CA TYR A 39 2.23 -13.68 -6.35
C TYR A 39 2.47 -13.17 -7.76
N ILE A 40 1.78 -12.08 -8.11
CA ILE A 40 2.09 -11.25 -9.27
C ILE A 40 2.54 -9.88 -8.74
N TYR A 41 3.79 -9.50 -9.01
CA TYR A 41 4.29 -8.17 -8.67
C TYR A 41 4.28 -7.26 -9.90
N PHE A 42 3.72 -6.06 -9.72
CA PHE A 42 3.76 -4.99 -10.71
C PHE A 42 4.35 -3.72 -10.10
N GLY A 43 5.48 -3.25 -10.63
CA GLY A 43 6.11 -1.99 -10.26
C GLY A 43 6.06 -0.99 -11.41
N ASP A 44 5.33 0.11 -11.26
CA ASP A 44 5.14 1.14 -12.29
C ASP A 44 6.33 2.10 -12.39
N SER A 45 7.51 1.56 -12.68
CA SER A 45 8.74 2.35 -12.80
C SER A 45 8.70 3.36 -13.95
N ALA A 46 7.88 3.11 -14.97
CA ALA A 46 7.73 4.01 -16.12
C ALA A 46 7.08 5.35 -15.73
N ASN A 47 6.20 5.34 -14.74
CA ASN A 47 5.51 6.52 -14.23
C ASN A 47 6.09 7.03 -12.90
N ALA A 48 7.14 6.44 -12.38
CA ALA A 48 7.82 6.92 -11.18
C ALA A 48 8.48 8.31 -11.42
N PRO A 49 8.63 9.15 -10.39
CA PRO A 49 8.16 9.03 -9.02
C PRO A 49 6.68 9.46 -8.85
N TYR A 50 5.91 8.72 -8.07
CA TYR A 50 4.51 9.08 -7.77
C TYR A 50 4.39 10.29 -6.82
N GLY A 51 5.35 10.47 -5.94
CA GLY A 51 5.33 11.50 -4.89
C GLY A 51 5.29 12.95 -5.38
N THR A 52 5.59 13.19 -6.66
CA THR A 52 5.57 14.51 -7.31
C THR A 52 4.35 14.76 -8.19
N LYS A 53 3.53 13.72 -8.43
CA LYS A 53 2.36 13.81 -9.31
C LYS A 53 1.11 14.32 -8.56
N PRO A 54 0.12 14.90 -9.29
CA PRO A 54 -1.19 15.20 -8.72
C PRO A 54 -1.89 13.94 -8.19
N THR A 55 -2.68 14.10 -7.14
CA THR A 55 -3.41 12.97 -6.49
C THR A 55 -4.30 12.23 -7.47
N GLU A 56 -4.96 12.94 -8.37
CA GLU A 56 -5.86 12.40 -9.39
C GLU A 56 -5.11 11.47 -10.35
N VAL A 57 -3.94 11.91 -10.83
CA VAL A 57 -3.09 11.10 -11.72
C VAL A 57 -2.61 9.82 -11.03
N ILE A 58 -2.17 9.92 -9.76
CA ILE A 58 -1.75 8.76 -8.97
C ILE A 58 -2.91 7.79 -8.78
N ARG A 59 -4.12 8.31 -8.53
CA ARG A 59 -5.33 7.51 -8.36
C ARG A 59 -5.67 6.75 -9.62
N GLU A 60 -5.70 7.42 -10.77
CA GLU A 60 -5.99 6.80 -12.07
C GLU A 60 -4.97 5.70 -12.42
N LEU A 61 -3.67 5.99 -12.27
CA LEU A 61 -2.61 5.01 -12.48
C LEU A 61 -2.79 3.79 -11.57
N THR A 62 -3.04 4.02 -10.29
CA THR A 62 -3.21 2.93 -9.30
C THR A 62 -4.44 2.08 -9.61
N ILE A 63 -5.58 2.69 -9.95
CA ILE A 63 -6.80 1.96 -10.31
C ILE A 63 -6.54 1.10 -11.53
N ARG A 64 -5.98 1.65 -12.60
CA ARG A 64 -5.66 0.92 -13.83
C ARG A 64 -4.80 -0.31 -13.56
N HIS A 65 -3.71 -0.17 -12.79
CA HIS A 65 -2.81 -1.28 -12.52
C HIS A 65 -3.41 -2.33 -11.57
N VAL A 66 -4.28 -1.92 -10.65
CA VAL A 66 -5.07 -2.87 -9.86
C VAL A 66 -6.03 -3.66 -10.74
N GLU A 67 -6.70 -3.02 -11.69
CA GLU A 67 -7.58 -3.68 -12.67
C GLU A 67 -6.80 -4.64 -13.58
N GLU A 68 -5.60 -4.27 -14.01
CA GLU A 68 -4.70 -5.14 -14.77
C GLU A 68 -4.29 -6.39 -13.98
N LEU A 69 -4.00 -6.27 -12.69
CA LEU A 69 -3.72 -7.40 -11.81
C LEU A 69 -4.94 -8.30 -11.60
N MET A 70 -6.13 -7.70 -11.43
CA MET A 70 -7.39 -8.45 -11.36
C MET A 70 -7.67 -9.20 -12.65
N ALA A 71 -7.43 -8.60 -13.81
CA ALA A 71 -7.58 -9.24 -15.12
C ALA A 71 -6.60 -10.42 -15.31
N GLN A 72 -5.46 -10.42 -14.63
CA GLN A 72 -4.52 -11.54 -14.57
C GLN A 72 -4.92 -12.61 -13.53
N GLY A 73 -6.10 -12.48 -12.90
CA GLY A 73 -6.65 -13.46 -11.98
C GLY A 73 -6.26 -13.27 -10.51
N ALA A 74 -5.75 -12.09 -10.13
CA ALA A 74 -5.42 -11.84 -8.73
C ALA A 74 -6.68 -11.92 -7.83
N LYS A 75 -6.65 -12.78 -6.81
CA LYS A 75 -7.72 -12.97 -5.82
C LYS A 75 -7.78 -11.89 -4.73
N GLY A 76 -6.72 -11.13 -4.59
CA GLY A 76 -6.58 -10.03 -3.64
C GLY A 76 -5.42 -9.14 -4.01
N ILE A 77 -5.40 -7.91 -3.52
CA ILE A 77 -4.43 -6.90 -3.90
C ILE A 77 -3.73 -6.32 -2.67
N VAL A 78 -2.41 -6.22 -2.75
CA VAL A 78 -1.58 -5.45 -1.81
C VAL A 78 -1.01 -4.23 -2.53
N VAL A 79 -1.41 -3.04 -2.10
CA VAL A 79 -0.83 -1.79 -2.58
C VAL A 79 0.38 -1.46 -1.71
N ALA A 80 1.57 -1.82 -2.20
CA ALA A 80 2.85 -1.74 -1.50
C ALA A 80 3.53 -0.36 -1.61
N CYS A 81 2.79 0.65 -2.02
CA CYS A 81 3.22 2.05 -2.13
C CYS A 81 2.40 2.93 -1.19
N ASN A 82 3.06 3.66 -0.26
CA ASN A 82 2.38 4.58 0.65
C ASN A 82 1.64 5.70 -0.10
N THR A 83 2.25 6.22 -1.16
CA THR A 83 1.69 7.30 -1.98
C THR A 83 0.43 6.83 -2.71
N ALA A 84 0.48 5.68 -3.38
CA ALA A 84 -0.67 5.06 -4.04
C ALA A 84 -1.77 4.67 -3.04
N THR A 85 -1.40 4.11 -1.88
CA THR A 85 -2.33 3.79 -0.80
C THR A 85 -3.13 5.02 -0.37
N SER A 86 -2.45 6.13 -0.15
CA SER A 86 -3.10 7.38 0.29
C SER A 86 -4.03 7.96 -0.77
N ALA A 87 -3.68 7.83 -2.06
CA ALA A 87 -4.45 8.42 -3.16
C ALA A 87 -5.65 7.57 -3.59
N ALA A 88 -5.55 6.23 -3.55
CA ALA A 88 -6.48 5.35 -4.28
C ALA A 88 -7.20 4.30 -3.42
N VAL A 89 -6.61 3.78 -2.33
CA VAL A 89 -7.16 2.60 -1.63
C VAL A 89 -8.58 2.81 -1.13
N ALA A 90 -8.93 4.01 -0.64
CA ALA A 90 -10.29 4.29 -0.19
C ALA A 90 -11.32 4.27 -1.34
N VAL A 91 -10.91 4.68 -2.53
CA VAL A 91 -11.74 4.65 -3.74
C VAL A 91 -11.87 3.21 -4.24
N LEU A 92 -10.76 2.49 -4.35
CA LEU A 92 -10.74 1.07 -4.77
C LEU A 92 -11.63 0.19 -3.90
N ARG A 93 -11.64 0.39 -2.57
CA ARG A 93 -12.54 -0.35 -1.66
C ARG A 93 -14.02 -0.08 -1.90
N LYS A 94 -14.36 1.11 -2.41
CA LYS A 94 -15.75 1.44 -2.79
C LYS A 94 -16.13 0.84 -4.15
N MET A 95 -15.18 0.82 -5.09
CA MET A 95 -15.38 0.26 -6.43
C MET A 95 -15.47 -1.27 -6.39
N TYR A 96 -14.66 -1.90 -5.54
CA TYR A 96 -14.52 -3.36 -5.46
C TYR A 96 -14.67 -3.82 -3.99
N PRO A 97 -15.89 -3.76 -3.42
CA PRO A 97 -16.12 -4.05 -1.99
C PRO A 97 -15.80 -5.50 -1.60
N GLU A 98 -15.92 -6.44 -2.55
CA GLU A 98 -15.64 -7.87 -2.34
C GLU A 98 -14.16 -8.24 -2.55
N LEU A 99 -13.35 -7.34 -3.10
CA LEU A 99 -11.93 -7.59 -3.34
C LEU A 99 -11.14 -7.43 -2.03
N PRO A 100 -10.43 -8.45 -1.54
CA PRO A 100 -9.48 -8.30 -0.45
C PRO A 100 -8.38 -7.31 -0.87
N LEU A 101 -8.39 -6.11 -0.26
CA LEU A 101 -7.48 -5.03 -0.64
C LEU A 101 -6.80 -4.43 0.58
N VAL A 102 -5.48 -4.56 0.63
CA VAL A 102 -4.61 -4.03 1.68
C VAL A 102 -3.71 -2.95 1.11
N GLY A 103 -3.66 -1.80 1.76
CA GLY A 103 -2.67 -0.76 1.47
C GLY A 103 -1.75 -0.58 2.66
N ILE A 104 -0.46 -0.39 2.40
CA ILE A 104 0.52 -0.13 3.45
C ILE A 104 0.38 1.28 4.04
N GLU A 105 0.82 1.42 5.28
CA GLU A 105 0.88 2.70 6.00
C GLU A 105 2.28 2.91 6.57
N PRO A 106 2.72 4.17 6.78
CA PRO A 106 3.98 4.43 7.48
C PRO A 106 4.02 3.75 8.85
N ALA A 107 5.19 3.24 9.23
CA ALA A 107 5.39 2.40 10.42
C ALA A 107 5.33 3.18 11.76
N ILE A 108 4.40 4.13 11.90
CA ILE A 108 4.20 4.96 13.10
C ILE A 108 3.73 4.10 14.27
N LYS A 109 2.75 3.20 14.05
CA LYS A 109 2.23 2.30 15.09
C LYS A 109 3.31 1.40 15.66
N PRO A 110 4.10 0.65 14.88
CA PRO A 110 5.20 -0.15 15.42
C PRO A 110 6.22 0.69 16.20
N ALA A 111 6.56 1.89 15.71
CA ALA A 111 7.50 2.77 16.39
C ALA A 111 6.98 3.24 17.76
N ALA A 112 5.69 3.60 17.85
CA ALA A 112 5.06 4.02 19.10
C ALA A 112 5.05 2.89 20.14
N VAL A 113 4.73 1.66 19.71
CA VAL A 113 4.68 0.48 20.58
C VAL A 113 6.07 0.08 21.07
N GLN A 114 7.08 0.10 20.19
CA GLN A 114 8.43 -0.33 20.54
C GLN A 114 9.20 0.68 21.42
N LYS A 115 8.92 1.96 21.26
CA LYS A 115 9.62 3.04 22.00
C LYS A 115 8.64 4.14 22.42
N PRO A 116 7.80 3.92 23.44
CA PRO A 116 6.95 4.97 24.00
C PRO A 116 7.78 6.17 24.45
N GLY A 117 7.26 7.38 24.22
CA GLY A 117 7.95 8.64 24.53
C GLY A 117 9.07 9.05 23.57
N ALA A 118 9.38 8.23 22.57
CA ALA A 118 10.45 8.54 21.63
C ALA A 118 10.09 9.70 20.69
N ARG A 119 11.14 10.37 20.19
CA ARG A 119 11.05 11.27 19.04
C ARG A 119 11.39 10.49 17.77
N ILE A 120 10.46 10.41 16.83
CA ILE A 120 10.65 9.71 15.57
C ILE A 120 10.58 10.69 14.39
N VAL A 121 11.40 10.44 13.38
CA VAL A 121 11.32 11.12 12.09
C VAL A 121 10.63 10.18 11.10
N VAL A 122 9.55 10.65 10.47
CA VAL A 122 8.83 9.90 9.43
C VAL A 122 9.19 10.48 8.07
N MET A 123 10.01 9.77 7.32
CA MET A 123 10.38 10.10 5.95
C MET A 123 9.26 9.66 5.01
N ALA A 124 8.70 10.57 4.24
CA ALA A 124 7.66 10.26 3.26
C ALA A 124 7.65 11.29 2.12
N THR A 125 7.00 10.95 1.01
CA THR A 125 6.83 11.92 -0.07
C THR A 125 6.00 13.13 0.39
N PRO A 126 6.24 14.34 -0.19
CA PRO A 126 5.43 15.53 0.14
C PRO A 126 3.93 15.29 -0.04
N MET A 127 3.55 14.50 -1.04
CA MET A 127 2.16 14.11 -1.29
C MET A 127 1.60 13.29 -0.12
N THR A 128 2.29 12.26 0.35
CA THR A 128 1.86 11.42 1.49
C THR A 128 1.66 12.27 2.76
N ILE A 129 2.61 13.17 3.07
CA ILE A 129 2.54 14.03 4.26
C ILE A 129 1.33 14.98 4.23
N ARG A 130 0.95 15.48 3.05
CA ARG A 130 -0.21 16.37 2.91
C ARG A 130 -1.55 15.65 3.00
N GLN A 131 -1.61 14.33 2.86
CA GLN A 131 -2.85 13.57 2.90
C GLN A 131 -3.49 13.57 4.29
N GLU A 132 -4.81 13.70 4.32
CA GLU A 132 -5.61 13.64 5.54
C GLU A 132 -5.41 12.31 6.30
N LYS A 133 -5.30 11.20 5.56
CA LYS A 133 -5.04 9.88 6.12
C LYS A 133 -3.74 9.85 6.94
N PHE A 134 -2.66 10.47 6.45
CA PHE A 134 -1.39 10.56 7.17
C PHE A 134 -1.52 11.42 8.43
N ARG A 135 -2.21 12.56 8.34
CA ARG A 135 -2.47 13.42 9.51
C ARG A 135 -3.28 12.70 10.59
N LYS A 136 -4.34 11.98 10.18
CA LYS A 136 -5.14 11.14 11.09
C LYS A 136 -4.31 10.03 11.74
N LEU A 137 -3.38 9.44 10.99
CA LEU A 137 -2.46 8.42 11.52
C LEU A 137 -1.52 9.02 12.56
N MET A 138 -0.92 10.18 12.30
CA MET A 138 -0.06 10.87 13.28
C MET A 138 -0.82 11.23 14.56
N ALA A 139 -2.01 11.83 14.43
CA ALA A 139 -2.85 12.25 15.55
C ALA A 139 -3.22 11.11 16.52
N ARG A 140 -3.28 9.86 16.04
CA ARG A 140 -3.54 8.69 16.90
C ARG A 140 -2.41 8.37 17.88
N TYR A 141 -1.20 8.86 17.61
CA TYR A 141 0.00 8.48 18.36
C TYR A 141 0.76 9.69 18.93
N GLU A 142 0.27 10.94 18.74
CA GLU A 142 0.94 12.16 19.21
C GLU A 142 1.09 12.23 20.74
N ASP A 143 0.18 11.60 21.49
CA ASP A 143 0.26 11.48 22.94
C ASP A 143 1.29 10.42 23.40
N GLN A 144 1.70 9.51 22.53
CA GLN A 144 2.60 8.40 22.84
C GLN A 144 4.03 8.66 22.39
N ILE A 145 4.21 9.39 21.29
CA ILE A 145 5.50 9.68 20.66
C ILE A 145 5.50 11.06 20.00
N ARG A 146 6.68 11.68 19.95
CA ARG A 146 6.85 12.92 19.17
C ARG A 146 7.16 12.61 17.71
N ILE A 147 6.24 12.92 16.79
CA ILE A 147 6.39 12.65 15.36
C ILE A 147 6.89 13.91 14.64
N VAL A 148 7.94 13.76 13.83
CA VAL A 148 8.49 14.81 12.97
C VAL A 148 8.41 14.32 11.52
N PRO A 149 7.46 14.83 10.72
CA PRO A 149 7.41 14.49 9.30
C PRO A 149 8.56 15.17 8.54
N LEU A 150 9.27 14.39 7.72
CA LEU A 150 10.35 14.86 6.85
C LEU A 150 9.95 14.61 5.39
N PRO A 151 9.68 15.68 4.60
CA PRO A 151 9.37 15.54 3.19
C PRO A 151 10.59 15.06 2.40
N CYS A 152 10.46 13.97 1.68
CA CYS A 152 11.49 13.38 0.83
C CYS A 152 10.93 13.23 -0.61
N PRO A 153 11.16 14.20 -1.51
CA PRO A 153 10.61 14.16 -2.87
C PRO A 153 11.11 13.00 -3.73
N GLY A 154 12.28 12.45 -3.40
CA GLY A 154 12.91 11.35 -4.16
C GLY A 154 12.56 9.93 -3.69
N LEU A 155 11.65 9.80 -2.72
CA LEU A 155 11.18 8.50 -2.25
C LEU A 155 10.18 7.87 -3.21
#